data_aa54b8314e00826f7fa36797d99b934e
#
_entry.id   aa54b8314e00826f7fa36797d99b934e
#
_cell.length_a   1.000
_cell.length_b   1.000
_cell.length_c   1.000
_cell.angle_alpha   90.00
_cell.angle_beta   90.00
_cell.angle_gamma   90.00
#
_symmetry.space_group_name_H-M   'P 1'
#
loop_
_entity.id
_entity.type
_entity.pdbx_description
1 polymer ?
#
loop_
_entity_poly.entity_id
_entity_poly.type
_entity_poly.pdbx_seq_one_letter_code
_entity_poly.pdbx_strand_id
1 'polypeptide(L)'
;MSEAADGFNPEYDPTGIEGGLDTNLLPWLDVPNTDGVSMKTVRASMESGMFSLIIKIEEGKAFPNSVFLGGMDLLVLSGELDFSQGGQTSVLKPGTWGFVPANTKIDSIAARGESEMLVNFFNGISILNSDGSLEGIITAMDVNQLAKDAGVTMVPSSLADCARARPSAYRGDPSPLAIAKRNANELVDGEPSGDVKKYAHXFFIDAKTVPWIINPDLPDIGLKILRVSEETGVISLIVKHKGVATPHTHIGAADFLVLSGAIGYRAGPPEGYGPGMWFYEPAGARHESTQSLTDEPLIYTANVYGPLIFDSGKGTPVEAVLSWVEYVALAEGGGAKLVPNSEAAEXALLAWSPLRS
;
A
#
# COMPACT_ATOMS: atom_id res chain seq x y z
N MET A 1 7.72 7.57 34.68
CA MET A 1 6.53 7.64 33.84
C MET A 1 6.97 7.73 32.40
N SER A 2 6.46 6.91 31.54
CA SER A 2 6.88 6.95 30.14
C SER A 2 6.29 8.19 29.45
N GLU A 3 7.01 8.72 28.50
CA GLU A 3 6.51 9.87 27.75
C GLU A 3 5.23 9.53 27.00
N ALA A 4 5.08 8.27 26.62
CA ALA A 4 3.84 7.81 25.98
C ALA A 4 2.63 7.95 26.89
N ALA A 5 2.85 7.83 28.20
CA ALA A 5 1.76 7.98 29.16
C ALA A 5 1.24 9.42 29.24
N ASP A 6 2.06 10.37 28.89
CA ASP A 6 1.65 11.77 28.89
C ASP A 6 0.90 12.14 27.61
N GLY A 7 0.97 11.28 26.61
CA GLY A 7 0.23 11.48 25.37
C GLY A 7 0.72 12.62 24.49
N PHE A 8 1.80 13.27 24.86
CA PHE A 8 2.28 14.39 24.08
C PHE A 8 3.78 14.63 24.26
N ASN A 9 4.42 14.90 23.15
CA ASN A 9 5.80 15.31 23.08
C ASN A 9 5.87 16.45 22.06
N PRO A 10 6.33 17.65 22.46
CA PRO A 10 6.35 18.79 21.53
C PRO A 10 7.27 18.61 20.33
N GLU A 11 8.19 17.65 20.39
CA GLU A 11 9.06 17.34 19.25
C GLU A 11 8.44 16.35 18.28
N TYR A 12 7.28 15.86 18.60
CA TYR A 12 6.62 14.79 17.88
C TYR A 12 5.38 15.34 17.21
N ASP A 13 5.21 15.08 15.94
CA ASP A 13 4.00 15.49 15.23
C ASP A 13 2.98 14.35 15.27
N PRO A 14 2.02 14.42 16.19
CA PRO A 14 1.03 13.33 16.30
C PRO A 14 0.08 13.25 15.11
N THR A 15 -0.03 14.32 14.33
CA THR A 15 -1.02 14.35 13.25
C THR A 15 -0.67 13.38 12.15
N GLY A 16 0.61 13.13 11.92
CA GLY A 16 1.03 12.17 10.90
C GLY A 16 0.77 10.72 11.30
N ILE A 17 0.60 10.45 12.60
CA ILE A 17 0.42 9.10 13.13
C ILE A 17 -1.06 8.80 13.37
N GLU A 18 -1.78 9.77 13.89
CA GLU A 18 -3.19 9.59 14.22
C GLU A 18 -4.07 9.43 12.99
N GLY A 19 -3.47 9.54 11.81
CA GLY A 19 -4.13 9.22 10.55
C GLY A 19 -4.28 7.72 10.29
N GLY A 20 -3.92 6.86 11.25
CA GLY A 20 -4.10 5.41 11.09
C GLY A 20 -5.56 4.99 11.14
N LEU A 21 -5.89 3.94 10.40
CA LEU A 21 -7.26 3.43 10.29
C LEU A 21 -7.21 1.91 10.40
N ASP A 22 -7.99 1.36 11.34
CA ASP A 22 -8.08 -0.10 11.48
C ASP A 22 -9.02 -0.65 10.42
N THR A 23 -8.45 -1.20 9.36
CA THR A 23 -9.24 -1.72 8.25
C THR A 23 -10.04 -2.96 8.63
N ASN A 24 -9.70 -3.63 9.73
CA ASN A 24 -10.49 -4.77 10.20
C ASN A 24 -11.90 -4.34 10.65
N LEU A 25 -12.06 -3.08 11.04
CA LEU A 25 -13.33 -2.56 11.53
C LEU A 25 -14.20 -1.92 10.44
N LEU A 26 -13.67 -1.78 9.22
CA LEU A 26 -14.41 -1.10 8.16
C LEU A 26 -15.48 -2.00 7.54
N PRO A 27 -16.60 -1.41 7.11
CA PRO A 27 -17.61 -2.20 6.40
C PRO A 27 -17.17 -2.47 4.96
N TRP A 28 -17.70 -3.55 4.39
CA TRP A 28 -17.61 -3.80 2.96
C TRP A 28 -18.75 -3.03 2.26
N LEU A 29 -18.39 -2.19 1.30
CA LEU A 29 -19.33 -1.39 0.51
C LEU A 29 -19.30 -1.89 -0.93
N ASP A 30 -20.45 -1.92 -1.59
CA ASP A 30 -20.49 -2.35 -2.99
C ASP A 30 -19.73 -1.35 -3.88
N VAL A 31 -18.94 -1.88 -4.80
CA VAL A 31 -18.28 -1.04 -5.82
C VAL A 31 -19.30 -0.73 -6.91
N PRO A 32 -19.51 0.57 -7.24
CA PRO A 32 -20.50 0.93 -8.27
C PRO A 32 -20.24 0.26 -9.61
N ASN A 33 -21.32 -0.07 -10.31
CA ASN A 33 -21.27 -0.67 -11.65
C ASN A 33 -20.56 -2.03 -11.69
N THR A 34 -20.63 -2.77 -10.58
CA THR A 34 -20.06 -4.12 -10.50
C THR A 34 -21.06 -5.07 -9.85
N ASP A 35 -20.78 -6.37 -9.97
CA ASP A 35 -21.56 -7.42 -9.33
C ASP A 35 -20.59 -8.33 -8.56
N GLY A 36 -20.81 -8.46 -7.25
CA GLY A 36 -19.97 -9.31 -6.40
C GLY A 36 -18.60 -8.73 -6.11
N VAL A 37 -18.44 -7.39 -6.26
CA VAL A 37 -17.20 -6.69 -5.93
C VAL A 37 -17.52 -5.68 -4.84
N SER A 38 -16.77 -5.74 -3.73
CA SER A 38 -16.96 -4.80 -2.62
C SER A 38 -15.62 -4.21 -2.20
N MET A 39 -15.70 -3.13 -1.44
CA MET A 39 -14.50 -2.39 -1.04
C MET A 39 -14.59 -1.91 0.39
N LYS A 40 -13.43 -1.77 1.02
CA LYS A 40 -13.25 -0.99 2.24
C LYS A 40 -12.56 0.29 1.81
N THR A 41 -13.17 1.44 2.14
CA THR A 41 -12.64 2.74 1.73
C THR A 41 -11.64 3.22 2.77
N VAL A 42 -10.44 3.54 2.33
CA VAL A 42 -9.34 3.87 3.25
C VAL A 42 -8.98 5.35 3.13
N ARG A 43 -8.82 5.82 1.90
CA ARG A 43 -8.43 7.20 1.63
C ARG A 43 -8.99 7.66 0.28
N ALA A 44 -9.36 8.94 0.20
CA ALA A 44 -9.71 9.57 -1.07
C ALA A 44 -9.20 11.00 -1.04
N SER A 45 -8.45 11.39 -2.07
CA SER A 45 -7.91 12.73 -2.21
C SER A 45 -8.74 13.53 -3.20
N MET A 46 -9.35 14.61 -2.71
CA MET A 46 -10.13 15.49 -3.57
C MET A 46 -9.23 16.37 -4.45
N GLU A 47 -7.96 16.50 -4.08
CA GLU A 47 -7.01 17.31 -4.83
C GLU A 47 -6.42 16.55 -6.01
N SER A 48 -5.93 15.33 -5.76
CA SER A 48 -5.23 14.56 -6.80
C SER A 48 -6.13 13.59 -7.56
N GLY A 49 -7.29 13.25 -6.99
CA GLY A 49 -8.15 12.21 -7.55
C GLY A 49 -7.73 10.79 -7.16
N MET A 50 -6.67 10.66 -6.38
CA MET A 50 -6.19 9.35 -5.93
C MET A 50 -7.09 8.79 -4.82
N PHE A 51 -7.27 7.47 -4.81
CA PHE A 51 -7.97 6.81 -3.71
C PHE A 51 -7.40 5.42 -3.47
N SER A 52 -7.48 5.00 -2.19
CA SER A 52 -6.93 3.74 -1.72
C SER A 52 -8.05 2.89 -1.13
N LEU A 53 -8.08 1.62 -1.51
CA LEU A 53 -9.16 0.69 -1.15
C LEU A 53 -8.57 -0.67 -0.82
N ILE A 54 -9.34 -1.46 -0.06
CA ILE A 54 -9.17 -2.91 -0.06
C ILE A 54 -10.38 -3.44 -0.82
N ILE A 55 -10.14 -4.19 -1.89
CA ILE A 55 -11.20 -4.72 -2.74
C ILE A 55 -11.35 -6.22 -2.47
N LYS A 56 -12.59 -6.66 -2.37
CA LYS A 56 -12.95 -8.08 -2.29
C LYS A 56 -13.77 -8.44 -3.53
N ILE A 57 -13.43 -9.56 -4.15
CA ILE A 57 -14.17 -10.09 -5.28
C ILE A 57 -14.68 -11.48 -4.88
N GLU A 58 -15.98 -11.70 -4.95
CA GLU A 58 -16.60 -12.97 -4.62
C GLU A 58 -16.19 -14.05 -5.64
N GLU A 59 -16.17 -15.29 -5.19
CA GLU A 59 -15.87 -16.42 -6.06
C GLU A 59 -16.73 -16.39 -7.33
N GLY A 60 -16.07 -16.50 -8.48
CA GLY A 60 -16.76 -16.52 -9.77
C GLY A 60 -17.19 -15.16 -10.29
N LYS A 61 -16.88 -14.08 -9.55
CA LYS A 61 -17.20 -12.71 -9.97
C LYS A 61 -15.94 -12.03 -10.45
N ALA A 62 -16.09 -10.84 -11.05
CA ALA A 62 -14.95 -10.13 -11.61
C ALA A 62 -15.12 -8.62 -11.48
N PHE A 63 -14.00 -7.95 -11.25
CA PHE A 63 -13.89 -6.53 -11.52
C PHE A 63 -13.93 -6.39 -13.06
N PRO A 64 -14.83 -5.57 -13.60
CA PRO A 64 -15.14 -5.65 -15.02
C PRO A 64 -14.13 -4.96 -15.93
N ASN A 65 -14.40 -5.05 -17.24
CA ASN A 65 -13.70 -4.34 -18.30
C ASN A 65 -13.55 -2.86 -17.91
N SER A 66 -12.33 -2.35 -17.86
CA SER A 66 -12.06 -1.04 -17.27
C SER A 66 -10.83 -0.37 -17.88
N VAL A 67 -10.75 0.95 -17.73
CA VAL A 67 -9.52 1.70 -18.00
C VAL A 67 -9.13 2.40 -16.70
N PHE A 68 -7.91 2.17 -16.26
CA PHE A 68 -7.37 2.84 -15.07
C PHE A 68 -6.73 4.16 -15.53
N LEU A 69 -7.42 5.27 -15.31
CA LEU A 69 -7.02 6.55 -15.89
C LEU A 69 -5.68 7.07 -15.36
N GLY A 70 -5.39 6.82 -14.08
CA GLY A 70 -4.12 7.24 -13.46
C GLY A 70 -3.17 6.11 -13.14
N GLY A 71 -3.49 4.91 -13.57
CA GLY A 71 -2.75 3.73 -13.16
C GLY A 71 -3.21 3.19 -11.82
N MET A 72 -2.65 2.05 -11.44
CA MET A 72 -3.04 1.37 -10.20
C MET A 72 -1.89 0.51 -9.70
N ASP A 73 -1.64 0.51 -8.39
CA ASP A 73 -0.83 -0.56 -7.80
C ASP A 73 -1.75 -1.49 -7.01
N LEU A 74 -1.31 -2.73 -6.86
CA LEU A 74 -2.06 -3.70 -6.06
C LEU A 74 -1.14 -4.68 -5.34
N LEU A 75 -1.64 -5.21 -4.22
CA LEU A 75 -1.06 -6.37 -3.53
C LEU A 75 -2.19 -7.37 -3.29
N VAL A 76 -2.03 -8.58 -3.79
CA VAL A 76 -3.02 -9.65 -3.53
C VAL A 76 -2.83 -10.15 -2.10
N LEU A 77 -3.88 -10.04 -1.29
CA LEU A 77 -3.87 -10.45 0.12
C LEU A 77 -4.33 -11.88 0.30
N SER A 78 -5.30 -12.33 -0.50
CA SER A 78 -5.80 -13.70 -0.42
C SER A 78 -6.51 -14.10 -1.71
N GLY A 79 -6.73 -15.40 -1.87
CA GLY A 79 -7.40 -15.96 -3.03
C GLY A 79 -6.49 -15.99 -4.24
N GLU A 80 -7.07 -16.26 -5.39
CA GLU A 80 -6.37 -16.24 -6.69
C GLU A 80 -7.22 -15.47 -7.67
N LEU A 81 -6.54 -14.59 -8.42
CA LEU A 81 -7.21 -13.71 -9.38
C LEU A 81 -6.68 -13.98 -10.78
N ASP A 82 -7.59 -14.04 -11.74
CA ASP A 82 -7.25 -14.05 -13.17
C ASP A 82 -7.26 -12.60 -13.66
N PHE A 83 -6.08 -12.06 -13.93
CA PHE A 83 -5.93 -10.73 -14.53
C PHE A 83 -5.88 -10.91 -16.04
N SER A 84 -6.87 -10.38 -16.73
CA SER A 84 -7.00 -10.52 -18.18
C SER A 84 -6.82 -9.18 -18.87
N GLN A 85 -5.95 -9.17 -19.88
CA GLN A 85 -5.65 -7.98 -20.66
C GLN A 85 -5.30 -8.38 -22.09
N GLY A 86 -5.98 -7.76 -23.05
CA GLY A 86 -5.68 -7.99 -24.46
C GLY A 86 -5.83 -9.46 -24.87
N GLY A 87 -6.74 -10.16 -24.23
CA GLY A 87 -6.99 -11.57 -24.52
C GLY A 87 -6.02 -12.54 -23.86
N GLN A 88 -5.08 -12.03 -23.03
CA GLN A 88 -4.17 -12.88 -22.28
C GLN A 88 -4.54 -12.82 -20.81
N THR A 89 -4.37 -13.95 -20.11
CA THR A 89 -4.72 -14.06 -18.69
C THR A 89 -3.50 -14.50 -17.89
N SER A 90 -3.26 -13.84 -16.79
CA SER A 90 -2.22 -14.19 -15.82
C SER A 90 -2.87 -14.44 -14.47
N VAL A 91 -2.37 -15.44 -13.73
CA VAL A 91 -2.90 -15.76 -12.42
C VAL A 91 -2.09 -15.02 -11.35
N LEU A 92 -2.78 -14.22 -10.54
CA LEU A 92 -2.17 -13.48 -9.44
C LEU A 92 -2.49 -14.22 -8.14
N LYS A 93 -1.46 -14.57 -7.40
CA LYS A 93 -1.57 -15.31 -6.13
C LYS A 93 -1.28 -14.39 -4.96
N PRO A 94 -1.62 -14.80 -3.73
CA PRO A 94 -1.27 -13.98 -2.55
C PRO A 94 0.22 -13.63 -2.54
N GLY A 95 0.52 -12.36 -2.31
CA GLY A 95 1.89 -11.85 -2.36
C GLY A 95 2.31 -11.29 -3.72
N THR A 96 1.45 -11.44 -4.74
CA THR A 96 1.69 -10.73 -6.01
C THR A 96 1.50 -9.24 -5.77
N TRP A 97 2.51 -8.46 -6.13
CA TRP A 97 2.44 -7.01 -6.14
C TRP A 97 2.61 -6.54 -7.60
N GLY A 98 1.95 -5.45 -7.96
CA GLY A 98 2.11 -4.93 -9.32
C GLY A 98 1.76 -3.47 -9.46
N PHE A 99 2.19 -2.93 -10.59
CA PHE A 99 1.84 -1.57 -11.02
C PHE A 99 1.32 -1.63 -12.45
N VAL A 100 0.06 -1.27 -12.61
CA VAL A 100 -0.61 -1.18 -13.91
C VAL A 100 -0.55 0.28 -14.36
N PRO A 101 0.15 0.58 -15.47
CA PRO A 101 0.32 1.97 -15.89
C PRO A 101 -0.98 2.70 -16.22
N ALA A 102 -0.91 4.04 -16.17
CA ALA A 102 -2.05 4.90 -16.51
C ALA A 102 -2.59 4.60 -17.91
N ASN A 103 -3.89 4.73 -18.05
CA ASN A 103 -4.63 4.52 -19.30
C ASN A 103 -4.60 3.08 -19.82
N THR A 104 -4.17 2.15 -18.98
CA THR A 104 -4.22 0.73 -19.33
C THR A 104 -5.66 0.24 -19.30
N LYS A 105 -6.07 -0.37 -20.41
CA LYS A 105 -7.35 -1.07 -20.49
C LYS A 105 -7.14 -2.50 -20.03
N ILE A 106 -7.99 -2.99 -19.15
CA ILE A 106 -8.02 -4.39 -18.75
C ILE A 106 -9.33 -5.02 -19.18
N ASP A 107 -9.30 -6.31 -19.43
CA ASP A 107 -10.53 -7.04 -19.78
C ASP A 107 -11.31 -7.41 -18.51
N SER A 108 -10.60 -7.88 -17.47
CA SER A 108 -11.22 -8.17 -16.17
C SER A 108 -10.15 -8.55 -15.13
N ILE A 109 -10.58 -8.53 -13.86
CA ILE A 109 -9.85 -9.17 -12.77
C ILE A 109 -10.87 -10.10 -12.11
N ALA A 110 -10.77 -11.40 -12.38
CA ALA A 110 -11.79 -12.38 -11.97
C ALA A 110 -11.29 -13.24 -10.81
N ALA A 111 -12.16 -13.52 -9.85
CA ALA A 111 -11.79 -14.29 -8.67
C ALA A 111 -12.07 -15.78 -8.87
N ARG A 112 -11.05 -16.62 -8.70
CA ARG A 112 -11.20 -18.10 -8.73
C ARG A 112 -11.81 -18.62 -7.44
N GLY A 113 -11.57 -17.95 -6.35
CA GLY A 113 -12.22 -18.10 -5.06
C GLY A 113 -12.32 -16.72 -4.48
N GLU A 114 -13.06 -16.50 -3.40
CA GLU A 114 -13.16 -15.17 -2.79
C GLU A 114 -11.74 -14.64 -2.58
N SER A 115 -11.47 -13.43 -3.10
CA SER A 115 -10.13 -12.86 -3.13
C SER A 115 -10.16 -11.42 -2.63
N GLU A 116 -9.05 -11.02 -1.97
CA GLU A 116 -8.89 -9.65 -1.48
C GLU A 116 -7.57 -9.06 -1.97
N MET A 117 -7.59 -7.78 -2.30
CA MET A 117 -6.38 -7.06 -2.69
C MET A 117 -6.39 -5.63 -2.14
N LEU A 118 -5.23 -5.16 -1.71
CA LEU A 118 -5.01 -3.74 -1.40
C LEU A 118 -4.72 -3.05 -2.73
N VAL A 119 -5.37 -1.93 -3.00
CA VAL A 119 -5.15 -1.20 -4.25
C VAL A 119 -5.08 0.30 -4.01
N ASN A 120 -4.23 0.97 -4.78
CA ASN A 120 -4.20 2.42 -4.89
C ASN A 120 -4.48 2.77 -6.34
N PHE A 121 -5.54 3.54 -6.56
CA PHE A 121 -5.86 4.10 -7.87
C PHE A 121 -5.35 5.53 -7.89
N PHE A 122 -4.50 5.84 -8.87
CA PHE A 122 -3.86 7.16 -8.93
C PHE A 122 -4.75 8.20 -9.62
N ASN A 123 -5.91 7.77 -10.12
CA ASN A 123 -7.00 8.61 -10.61
C ASN A 123 -8.23 7.72 -10.79
N GLY A 124 -9.26 8.23 -11.46
CA GLY A 124 -10.50 7.50 -11.65
C GLY A 124 -10.41 6.25 -12.49
N ILE A 125 -11.48 5.49 -12.46
CA ILE A 125 -11.63 4.23 -13.21
C ILE A 125 -12.82 4.39 -14.13
N SER A 126 -12.63 4.14 -15.43
CA SER A 126 -13.74 4.05 -16.37
C SER A 126 -14.19 2.59 -16.47
N ILE A 127 -15.43 2.31 -16.15
CA ILE A 127 -16.04 0.99 -16.30
C ILE A 127 -16.67 0.93 -17.69
N LEU A 128 -16.42 -0.13 -18.41
CA LEU A 128 -16.86 -0.28 -19.79
C LEU A 128 -17.86 -1.43 -19.93
N ASN A 129 -18.80 -1.25 -20.85
CA ASN A 129 -19.69 -2.30 -21.31
C ASN A 129 -18.93 -3.30 -22.16
N SER A 130 -19.54 -4.44 -22.45
CA SER A 130 -18.92 -5.49 -23.28
C SER A 130 -18.57 -5.00 -24.68
N ASP A 131 -19.29 -3.99 -25.20
CA ASP A 131 -19.01 -3.42 -26.51
C ASP A 131 -17.93 -2.33 -26.46
N GLY A 132 -17.39 -2.04 -25.28
CA GLY A 132 -16.35 -1.03 -25.10
C GLY A 132 -16.87 0.38 -24.84
N SER A 133 -18.19 0.57 -24.86
CA SER A 133 -18.75 1.89 -24.52
C SER A 133 -18.66 2.15 -23.02
N LEU A 134 -18.66 3.41 -22.63
CA LEU A 134 -18.57 3.80 -21.22
C LEU A 134 -19.86 3.43 -20.47
N GLU A 135 -19.73 2.67 -19.40
CA GLU A 135 -20.83 2.38 -18.48
C GLU A 135 -20.88 3.38 -17.33
N GLY A 136 -19.72 3.71 -16.79
CA GLY A 136 -19.64 4.64 -15.68
C GLY A 136 -18.22 4.97 -15.32
N ILE A 137 -18.05 5.94 -14.44
CA ILE A 137 -16.75 6.35 -13.95
C ILE A 137 -16.82 6.33 -12.42
N ILE A 138 -15.78 5.80 -11.80
CA ILE A 138 -15.61 5.84 -10.34
C ILE A 138 -14.47 6.79 -10.05
N THR A 139 -14.71 7.77 -9.19
CA THR A 139 -13.74 8.80 -8.85
C THR A 139 -13.52 8.85 -7.34
N ALA A 140 -12.53 9.63 -6.92
CA ALA A 140 -12.33 9.89 -5.48
C ALA A 140 -13.57 10.51 -4.83
N MET A 141 -14.35 11.31 -5.58
CA MET A 141 -15.58 11.89 -5.05
C MET A 141 -16.62 10.81 -4.74
N ASP A 142 -16.74 9.81 -5.63
CA ASP A 142 -17.68 8.71 -5.41
C ASP A 142 -17.29 7.90 -4.17
N VAL A 143 -16.00 7.60 -4.04
CA VAL A 143 -15.47 6.87 -2.88
C VAL A 143 -15.73 7.66 -1.60
N ASN A 144 -15.46 8.96 -1.64
CA ASN A 144 -15.69 9.83 -0.49
C ASN A 144 -17.17 9.87 -0.09
N GLN A 145 -18.07 9.95 -1.07
CA GLN A 145 -19.51 9.98 -0.79
C GLN A 145 -20.00 8.65 -0.22
N LEU A 146 -19.53 7.52 -0.80
CA LEU A 146 -19.91 6.20 -0.30
C LEU A 146 -19.44 6.00 1.15
N ALA A 147 -18.21 6.41 1.46
CA ALA A 147 -17.68 6.34 2.82
C ALA A 147 -18.54 7.18 3.77
N LYS A 148 -18.85 8.40 3.38
CA LYS A 148 -19.67 9.33 4.18
C LYS A 148 -21.05 8.74 4.46
N ASP A 149 -21.68 8.18 3.44
CA ASP A 149 -23.03 7.59 3.59
C ASP A 149 -23.00 6.37 4.51
N ALA A 150 -21.88 5.66 4.57
CA ALA A 150 -21.70 4.50 5.45
C ALA A 150 -21.20 4.87 6.85
N GLY A 151 -20.97 6.15 7.13
CA GLY A 151 -20.49 6.60 8.43
C GLY A 151 -19.00 6.33 8.64
N VAL A 152 -18.24 6.13 7.57
CA VAL A 152 -16.80 5.88 7.65
C VAL A 152 -16.05 7.20 7.51
N THR A 153 -15.19 7.50 8.47
CA THR A 153 -14.25 8.62 8.38
C THR A 153 -12.93 8.05 7.87
N MET A 154 -12.58 8.40 6.63
CA MET A 154 -11.34 7.95 6.02
C MET A 154 -10.14 8.72 6.57
N VAL A 155 -8.95 8.20 6.29
CA VAL A 155 -7.70 8.82 6.72
C VAL A 155 -7.54 10.20 6.06
N PRO A 156 -7.20 11.23 6.84
CA PRO A 156 -6.95 12.56 6.26
C PRO A 156 -5.76 12.57 5.31
N SER A 157 -5.81 13.46 4.33
CA SER A 157 -4.78 13.56 3.28
C SER A 157 -3.77 14.69 3.50
N SER A 158 -3.90 15.48 4.56
CA SER A 158 -2.99 16.60 4.81
C SER A 158 -2.77 16.77 6.31
N LEU A 159 -1.67 17.43 6.68
CA LEU A 159 -1.41 17.73 8.10
C LEU A 159 -2.52 18.58 8.70
N ALA A 160 -3.04 19.54 7.95
CA ALA A 160 -4.13 20.40 8.42
C ALA A 160 -5.41 19.58 8.67
N ASP A 161 -5.68 18.60 7.83
CA ASP A 161 -6.84 17.75 8.01
C ASP A 161 -6.64 16.77 9.16
N CYS A 162 -5.43 16.26 9.35
CA CYS A 162 -5.11 15.40 10.50
C CYS A 162 -5.41 16.13 11.81
N ALA A 163 -5.05 17.40 11.89
CA ALA A 163 -5.31 18.20 13.09
C ALA A 163 -6.81 18.38 13.38
N ARG A 164 -7.66 18.17 12.36
CA ARG A 164 -9.11 18.30 12.50
C ARG A 164 -9.84 16.96 12.44
N ALA A 165 -9.12 15.87 12.36
CA ALA A 165 -9.73 14.55 12.16
C ALA A 165 -10.67 14.17 13.32
N ARG A 166 -11.69 13.43 12.99
CA ARG A 166 -12.66 12.90 13.95
C ARG A 166 -12.71 11.38 13.79
N PRO A 167 -12.93 10.67 14.89
CA PRO A 167 -13.08 9.21 14.79
C PRO A 167 -14.24 8.85 13.88
N SER A 168 -14.09 7.72 13.19
CA SER A 168 -15.17 7.20 12.36
C SER A 168 -16.42 6.92 13.18
N ALA A 169 -17.57 7.20 12.63
CA ALA A 169 -18.86 6.88 13.25
C ALA A 169 -19.20 5.39 13.15
N TYR A 170 -18.59 4.68 12.23
CA TYR A 170 -18.87 3.25 12.04
C TYR A 170 -18.48 2.45 13.28
N ARG A 171 -19.38 1.57 13.74
CA ARG A 171 -19.21 0.75 14.93
C ARG A 171 -19.70 -0.68 14.70
N GLY A 172 -19.69 -1.14 13.46
CA GLY A 172 -20.13 -2.49 13.13
C GLY A 172 -19.19 -3.56 13.69
N ASP A 173 -19.58 -4.79 13.49
CA ASP A 173 -18.77 -5.94 13.90
C ASP A 173 -17.47 -6.00 13.11
N PRO A 174 -16.38 -6.44 13.74
CA PRO A 174 -15.13 -6.61 13.02
C PRO A 174 -15.29 -7.51 11.81
N SER A 175 -14.63 -7.12 10.71
CA SER A 175 -14.61 -7.88 9.46
C SER A 175 -13.15 -8.19 9.16
N PRO A 176 -12.61 -9.29 9.69
CA PRO A 176 -11.20 -9.58 9.55
C PRO A 176 -10.74 -9.60 8.11
N LEU A 177 -9.63 -8.93 7.85
CA LEU A 177 -9.00 -8.99 6.54
C LEU A 177 -8.36 -10.35 6.33
N ALA A 178 -8.13 -10.67 5.07
CA ALA A 178 -7.39 -11.87 4.70
C ALA A 178 -6.00 -11.90 5.33
N ILE A 179 -5.35 -10.75 5.52
CA ILE A 179 -4.04 -10.69 6.16
C ILE A 179 -4.09 -11.16 7.61
N ALA A 180 -5.20 -10.99 8.30
CA ALA A 180 -5.35 -11.45 9.69
C ALA A 180 -5.34 -12.98 9.78
N LYS A 181 -5.60 -13.65 8.65
CA LYS A 181 -5.66 -15.11 8.55
C LYS A 181 -4.37 -15.70 7.98
N ARG A 182 -3.41 -14.86 7.65
CA ARG A 182 -2.13 -15.25 7.04
C ARG A 182 -0.98 -14.57 7.75
N ASN A 183 0.18 -15.17 7.71
CA ASN A 183 1.38 -14.52 8.21
C ASN A 183 2.13 -13.87 7.03
N ALA A 184 3.12 -13.05 7.35
CA ALA A 184 3.86 -12.34 6.31
C ALA A 184 4.64 -13.27 5.38
N ASN A 185 5.02 -14.47 5.87
CA ASN A 185 5.71 -15.45 5.02
C ASN A 185 4.80 -15.93 3.88
N GLU A 186 3.50 -15.95 4.12
CA GLU A 186 2.55 -16.36 3.08
C GLU A 186 2.32 -15.26 2.06
N LEU A 187 2.60 -14.03 2.41
CA LEU A 187 2.36 -12.88 1.53
C LEU A 187 3.63 -12.35 0.88
N VAL A 188 4.63 -11.98 1.67
CA VAL A 188 5.74 -11.21 1.14
C VAL A 188 7.12 -11.74 1.54
N ASP A 189 7.16 -12.80 2.32
CA ASP A 189 8.42 -13.41 2.77
C ASP A 189 8.32 -14.91 2.55
N GLY A 190 9.40 -15.64 2.84
CA GLY A 190 9.42 -17.10 2.68
C GLY A 190 9.64 -17.54 1.23
N GLU A 191 9.30 -18.77 0.95
CA GLU A 191 9.55 -19.38 -0.36
C GLU A 191 8.41 -19.08 -1.35
N PRO A 192 8.75 -18.77 -2.61
CA PRO A 192 7.72 -18.61 -3.65
C PRO A 192 6.90 -19.87 -3.79
N SER A 193 5.62 -19.74 -4.11
CA SER A 193 4.72 -20.88 -4.27
C SER A 193 4.53 -21.24 -5.74
N GLY A 194 4.82 -22.50 -6.09
CA GLY A 194 4.50 -23.06 -7.37
C GLY A 194 5.36 -22.59 -8.54
N ASP A 195 4.89 -22.85 -9.73
CA ASP A 195 5.59 -22.48 -10.97
C ASP A 195 5.19 -21.07 -11.39
N VAL A 196 5.94 -20.10 -10.90
CA VAL A 196 5.61 -18.68 -11.11
C VAL A 196 5.81 -18.24 -12.57
N LYS A 197 6.66 -18.93 -13.33
CA LYS A 197 6.89 -18.58 -14.74
C LYS A 197 5.65 -18.76 -15.61
N LYS A 198 4.81 -19.70 -15.25
CA LYS A 198 3.56 -19.96 -15.97
C LYS A 198 2.63 -18.76 -15.97
N TYR A 199 2.76 -17.89 -14.99
CA TYR A 199 1.86 -16.75 -14.76
C TYR A 199 2.54 -15.40 -14.99
N ALA A 200 3.67 -15.39 -15.71
CA ALA A 200 4.45 -14.17 -15.92
C ALA A 200 3.64 -13.07 -16.61
N HIS A 201 3.87 -11.85 -16.17
CA HIS A 201 3.24 -10.67 -16.75
C HIS A 201 4.09 -9.44 -16.44
N UNK A 202 3.99 -8.57 -17.11
CA UNK A 202 4.72 -7.48 -17.07
C UNK A 202 4.57 -6.61 -15.98
N PHE A 203 3.43 -6.46 -15.67
CA PHE A 203 3.09 -5.51 -14.60
C PHE A 203 3.35 -6.06 -13.18
N PHE A 204 3.54 -7.32 -13.01
CA PHE A 204 3.49 -7.97 -11.71
C PHE A 204 4.79 -8.64 -11.31
N ILE A 205 5.02 -8.69 -10.00
CA ILE A 205 6.15 -9.37 -9.39
C ILE A 205 5.62 -10.23 -8.22
N ASP A 206 6.30 -11.32 -7.92
CA ASP A 206 6.05 -12.09 -6.71
C ASP A 206 6.94 -11.48 -5.61
N ALA A 207 6.32 -10.83 -4.64
CA ALA A 207 7.07 -10.14 -3.57
C ALA A 207 7.99 -11.07 -2.81
N LYS A 208 7.67 -12.39 -2.76
CA LYS A 208 8.53 -13.37 -2.10
C LYS A 208 9.89 -13.52 -2.79
N THR A 209 9.93 -13.30 -4.12
CA THR A 209 11.18 -13.46 -4.89
C THR A 209 12.09 -12.23 -4.83
N VAL A 210 11.59 -11.11 -4.33
CA VAL A 210 12.40 -9.89 -4.23
C VAL A 210 13.31 -10.02 -3.00
N PRO A 211 14.63 -9.79 -3.13
CA PRO A 211 15.53 -9.96 -2.00
C PRO A 211 15.34 -8.89 -0.94
N TRP A 212 15.56 -9.27 0.32
CA TRP A 212 15.69 -8.30 1.41
C TRP A 212 17.02 -7.59 1.29
N ILE A 213 16.99 -6.28 1.28
CA ILE A 213 18.17 -5.43 1.25
C ILE A 213 18.35 -4.88 2.66
N ILE A 214 19.52 -5.09 3.24
CA ILE A 214 19.82 -4.65 4.60
C ILE A 214 20.98 -3.65 4.53
N ASN A 215 20.73 -2.45 5.00
CA ASN A 215 21.79 -1.45 5.14
C ASN A 215 22.65 -1.85 6.33
N PRO A 216 23.98 -2.06 6.14
CA PRO A 216 24.84 -2.43 7.24
C PRO A 216 24.80 -1.47 8.44
N ASP A 217 24.50 -0.20 8.19
CA ASP A 217 24.41 0.80 9.26
C ASP A 217 23.09 0.73 10.03
N LEU A 218 22.10 0.00 9.48
CA LEU A 218 20.78 -0.17 10.08
C LEU A 218 20.38 -1.65 9.96
N PRO A 219 21.12 -2.55 10.61
CA PRO A 219 20.96 -3.99 10.37
C PRO A 219 19.61 -4.56 10.78
N ASP A 220 18.87 -3.85 11.62
CA ASP A 220 17.54 -4.30 12.05
C ASP A 220 16.44 -3.94 11.03
N ILE A 221 16.78 -3.18 9.98
CA ILE A 221 15.82 -2.74 8.97
C ILE A 221 16.12 -3.44 7.65
N GLY A 222 15.12 -4.18 7.14
CA GLY A 222 15.21 -4.80 5.82
C GLY A 222 14.20 -4.16 4.88
N LEU A 223 14.58 -4.01 3.61
CA LEU A 223 13.72 -3.43 2.60
C LEU A 223 13.63 -4.36 1.40
N LYS A 224 12.43 -4.53 0.86
CA LYS A 224 12.25 -5.05 -0.50
C LYS A 224 11.80 -3.87 -1.34
N ILE A 225 12.58 -3.51 -2.32
CA ILE A 225 12.24 -2.38 -3.20
C ILE A 225 11.47 -2.96 -4.37
N LEU A 226 10.18 -2.64 -4.45
CA LEU A 226 9.28 -3.22 -5.44
C LEU A 226 9.21 -2.38 -6.71
N ARG A 227 9.16 -1.05 -6.54
CA ARG A 227 9.02 -0.12 -7.65
C ARG A 227 9.72 1.20 -7.33
N VAL A 228 10.34 1.75 -8.34
CA VAL A 228 10.90 3.11 -8.29
C VAL A 228 10.41 3.84 -9.53
N SER A 229 9.83 5.02 -9.33
CA SER A 229 9.46 5.89 -10.45
C SER A 229 10.46 7.03 -10.57
N GLU A 230 11.20 7.03 -11.67
CA GLU A 230 12.12 8.13 -11.94
C GLU A 230 11.36 9.40 -12.33
N GLU A 231 10.15 9.23 -12.86
CA GLU A 231 9.32 10.36 -13.27
C GLU A 231 8.73 11.11 -12.10
N THR A 232 8.21 10.38 -11.10
CA THR A 232 7.46 11.00 -10.00
C THR A 232 8.19 10.98 -8.67
N GLY A 233 9.27 10.19 -8.56
CA GLY A 233 9.97 9.99 -7.31
C GLY A 233 9.30 9.01 -6.35
N VAL A 234 8.21 8.37 -6.76
CA VAL A 234 7.50 7.41 -5.91
C VAL A 234 8.30 6.13 -5.78
N ILE A 235 8.35 5.59 -4.57
CA ILE A 235 8.98 4.31 -4.28
C ILE A 235 7.96 3.42 -3.58
N SER A 236 7.85 2.16 -4.03
CA SER A 236 7.00 1.17 -3.37
C SER A 236 7.90 0.12 -2.72
N LEU A 237 7.63 -0.15 -1.46
CA LEU A 237 8.50 -0.97 -0.61
C LEU A 237 7.70 -2.00 0.19
N ILE A 238 8.41 -3.02 0.66
CA ILE A 238 8.02 -3.77 1.86
C ILE A 238 9.14 -3.54 2.87
N VAL A 239 8.76 -3.18 4.07
CA VAL A 239 9.70 -2.88 5.15
C VAL A 239 9.56 -3.95 6.23
N LYS A 240 10.68 -4.43 6.75
CA LYS A 240 10.71 -5.33 7.90
C LYS A 240 11.68 -4.75 8.92
N HIS A 241 11.25 -4.63 10.18
CA HIS A 241 12.21 -4.29 11.21
C HIS A 241 11.90 -4.99 12.52
N LYS A 242 12.98 -5.23 13.27
CA LYS A 242 12.93 -5.89 14.59
C LYS A 242 13.27 -4.91 15.70
N GLY A 243 13.90 -3.81 15.36
CA GLY A 243 14.33 -2.79 16.30
C GLY A 243 13.62 -1.48 16.08
N VAL A 244 14.40 -0.43 16.11
CA VAL A 244 13.92 0.94 16.07
C VAL A 244 14.28 1.58 14.72
N ALA A 245 13.31 2.23 14.10
CA ALA A 245 13.56 3.08 12.93
C ALA A 245 13.74 4.52 13.40
N THR A 246 14.72 5.21 12.82
CA THR A 246 15.12 6.54 13.30
C THR A 246 14.13 7.64 12.92
N PRO A 247 14.17 8.79 13.63
CA PRO A 247 13.29 9.91 13.30
C PRO A 247 13.48 10.39 11.87
N HIS A 248 12.38 10.81 11.24
CA HIS A 248 12.47 11.36 9.89
C HIS A 248 11.25 12.21 9.55
N THR A 249 11.43 13.01 8.50
CA THR A 249 10.37 13.86 7.95
C THR A 249 10.05 13.41 6.54
N HIS A 250 8.76 13.29 6.26
CA HIS A 250 8.24 12.96 4.93
C HIS A 250 8.11 14.24 4.12
N ILE A 251 8.95 14.44 3.11
CA ILE A 251 8.80 15.59 2.21
C ILE A 251 7.58 15.37 1.30
N GLY A 252 7.49 14.19 0.72
CA GLY A 252 6.23 13.72 0.12
C GLY A 252 5.54 12.82 1.14
N ALA A 253 4.27 12.54 0.91
CA ALA A 253 3.52 11.67 1.81
C ALA A 253 4.02 10.23 1.74
N ALA A 254 3.53 9.39 2.66
CA ALA A 254 3.70 7.94 2.59
C ALA A 254 2.43 7.25 3.07
N ASP A 255 2.14 6.09 2.50
CA ASP A 255 1.09 5.22 3.04
C ASP A 255 1.67 3.85 3.34
N PHE A 256 1.07 3.13 4.28
CA PHE A 256 1.48 1.76 4.56
C PHE A 256 0.39 0.94 5.25
N LEU A 257 0.45 -0.37 4.98
CA LEU A 257 -0.45 -1.36 5.58
C LEU A 257 0.39 -2.35 6.38
N VAL A 258 0.07 -2.49 7.67
CA VAL A 258 0.77 -3.45 8.54
C VAL A 258 0.32 -4.86 8.18
N LEU A 259 1.28 -5.74 7.92
CA LEU A 259 1.05 -7.15 7.55
C LEU A 259 1.36 -8.12 8.70
N SER A 260 2.32 -7.82 9.55
CA SER A 260 2.64 -8.65 10.71
C SER A 260 3.32 -7.83 11.80
N GLY A 261 3.33 -8.35 13.01
CA GLY A 261 3.90 -7.67 14.15
C GLY A 261 3.06 -6.49 14.59
N ALA A 262 3.65 -5.59 15.36
CA ALA A 262 2.97 -4.36 15.78
C ALA A 262 3.95 -3.20 15.75
N ILE A 263 3.54 -2.11 15.13
CA ILE A 263 4.34 -0.89 15.09
C ILE A 263 3.99 -0.01 16.28
N GLY A 264 5.01 0.42 17.00
CA GLY A 264 4.86 1.34 18.12
C GLY A 264 5.34 2.72 17.75
N TYR A 265 4.52 3.70 18.07
CA TYR A 265 4.86 5.10 18.00
C TYR A 265 4.92 5.65 19.41
N ARG A 266 5.75 6.66 19.62
CA ARG A 266 5.94 7.23 20.95
C ARG A 266 4.62 7.75 21.56
N ALA A 267 3.76 8.32 20.74
CA ALA A 267 2.46 8.86 21.20
C ALA A 267 1.32 7.87 21.00
N GLY A 268 1.60 6.67 20.53
CA GLY A 268 0.58 5.67 20.26
C GLY A 268 0.23 4.81 21.48
N PRO A 269 -0.70 3.88 21.30
CA PRO A 269 -1.07 2.96 22.38
C PRO A 269 0.11 2.03 22.72
N PRO A 270 0.23 1.60 23.97
CA PRO A 270 1.37 0.74 24.36
C PRO A 270 1.46 -0.58 23.60
N GLU A 271 0.34 -1.12 23.18
CA GLU A 271 0.29 -2.35 22.40
C GLU A 271 0.64 -2.15 20.92
N GLY A 272 0.70 -0.89 20.49
CA GLY A 272 0.99 -0.55 19.10
C GLY A 272 -0.16 -0.83 18.15
N TYR A 273 0.16 -0.83 16.86
CA TYR A 273 -0.81 -1.01 15.79
C TYR A 273 -0.43 -2.25 14.99
N GLY A 274 -1.33 -3.23 14.97
CA GLY A 274 -1.09 -4.55 14.38
C GLY A 274 -1.58 -4.71 12.94
N PRO A 275 -1.62 -5.97 12.46
CA PRO A 275 -2.01 -6.26 11.08
C PRO A 275 -3.39 -5.72 10.73
N GLY A 276 -3.48 -5.11 9.55
CA GLY A 276 -4.71 -4.48 9.08
C GLY A 276 -4.79 -2.99 9.34
N MET A 277 -3.87 -2.44 10.15
CA MET A 277 -3.80 -0.98 10.30
C MET A 277 -3.23 -0.38 9.01
N TRP A 278 -3.90 0.62 8.50
CA TRP A 278 -3.45 1.38 7.34
C TRP A 278 -3.19 2.82 7.75
N PHE A 279 -2.07 3.37 7.30
CA PHE A 279 -1.65 4.71 7.66
C PHE A 279 -1.39 5.54 6.42
N TYR A 280 -1.67 6.83 6.53
CA TYR A 280 -1.21 7.82 5.58
C TYR A 280 -0.51 8.92 6.37
N GLU A 281 0.75 9.11 6.07
CA GLU A 281 1.57 10.16 6.68
C GLU A 281 1.69 11.28 5.67
N PRO A 282 0.98 12.40 5.90
CA PRO A 282 0.93 13.47 4.90
C PRO A 282 2.29 14.10 4.63
N ALA A 283 2.40 14.76 3.47
CA ALA A 283 3.60 15.54 3.15
C ALA A 283 3.87 16.54 4.27
N GLY A 284 5.11 16.62 4.70
CA GLY A 284 5.53 17.45 5.82
C GLY A 284 5.44 16.77 7.18
N ALA A 285 4.88 15.56 7.25
CA ALA A 285 4.78 14.86 8.52
C ALA A 285 6.17 14.47 9.02
N ARG A 286 6.39 14.71 10.29
CA ARG A 286 7.62 14.30 10.97
C ARG A 286 7.25 13.44 12.17
N HIS A 287 7.92 12.34 12.34
CA HIS A 287 7.72 11.53 13.54
C HIS A 287 9.03 11.06 14.13
N GLU A 288 8.99 10.83 15.43
CA GLU A 288 10.10 10.29 16.16
C GLU A 288 10.22 8.79 15.87
N SER A 289 11.22 8.17 16.46
CA SER A 289 11.50 6.75 16.25
C SER A 289 10.24 5.90 16.40
N THR A 290 10.07 4.97 15.48
CA THR A 290 9.07 3.90 15.60
C THR A 290 9.79 2.61 15.97
N GLN A 291 9.06 1.65 16.53
CA GLN A 291 9.68 0.42 16.95
C GLN A 291 8.76 -0.79 16.73
N SER A 292 9.39 -1.94 16.62
CA SER A 292 8.66 -3.21 16.62
C SER A 292 8.37 -3.58 18.09
N LEU A 293 7.10 -3.86 18.38
CA LEU A 293 6.67 -4.13 19.76
C LEU A 293 6.46 -5.61 20.05
N THR A 294 6.62 -6.47 19.06
CA THR A 294 6.38 -7.91 19.21
C THR A 294 7.63 -8.70 18.86
N ASP A 295 7.68 -9.95 19.34
CA ASP A 295 8.76 -10.87 18.98
C ASP A 295 8.70 -11.22 17.49
N GLU A 296 7.49 -11.24 16.93
CA GLU A 296 7.28 -11.41 15.50
C GLU A 296 7.75 -10.15 14.77
N PRO A 297 8.52 -10.28 13.69
CA PRO A 297 8.97 -9.09 12.96
C PRO A 297 7.81 -8.21 12.51
N LEU A 298 7.99 -6.92 12.62
CA LEU A 298 7.06 -5.96 12.06
C LEU A 298 7.31 -5.89 10.56
N ILE A 299 6.27 -6.17 9.76
CA ILE A 299 6.35 -6.09 8.30
C ILE A 299 5.17 -5.27 7.81
N TYR A 300 5.44 -4.31 6.91
CA TYR A 300 4.38 -3.51 6.29
C TYR A 300 4.75 -3.13 4.86
N THR A 301 3.72 -2.90 4.04
CA THR A 301 3.91 -2.32 2.71
C THR A 301 4.04 -0.81 2.87
N ALA A 302 4.70 -0.16 1.93
CA ALA A 302 4.75 1.30 1.93
C ALA A 302 4.86 1.85 0.52
N ASN A 303 4.16 2.95 0.25
CA ASN A 303 4.44 3.83 -0.87
C ASN A 303 4.95 5.13 -0.29
N VAL A 304 6.08 5.60 -0.79
CA VAL A 304 6.69 6.85 -0.35
C VAL A 304 6.69 7.78 -1.56
N TYR A 305 6.02 8.92 -1.42
CA TYR A 305 5.72 9.81 -2.55
C TYR A 305 6.71 10.95 -2.70
N GLY A 306 7.86 10.85 -2.03
CA GLY A 306 8.93 11.86 -2.14
C GLY A 306 10.03 11.53 -1.15
N PRO A 307 11.09 12.36 -1.10
CA PRO A 307 12.23 12.05 -0.24
C PRO A 307 11.89 12.00 1.25
N LEU A 308 12.65 11.19 1.97
CA LEU A 308 12.67 11.17 3.44
C LEU A 308 13.92 11.90 3.90
N ILE A 309 13.77 12.73 4.93
CA ILE A 309 14.88 13.43 5.55
C ILE A 309 15.07 12.87 6.96
N PHE A 310 16.25 12.36 7.23
CA PHE A 310 16.59 11.76 8.53
C PHE A 310 17.43 12.71 9.37
N ASP A 311 17.18 12.71 10.67
CA ASP A 311 17.92 13.51 11.65
C ASP A 311 17.88 12.78 13.00
N SER A 312 18.54 13.37 14.01
CA SER A 312 18.60 12.79 15.36
C SER A 312 17.54 13.36 16.29
N GLY A 313 16.68 14.24 15.78
CA GLY A 313 15.65 14.91 16.58
C GLY A 313 15.35 16.29 16.02
N LYS A 314 14.19 16.81 16.36
CA LYS A 314 13.74 18.10 15.86
C LYS A 314 14.79 19.19 16.12
N GLY A 315 15.18 19.89 15.07
CA GLY A 315 16.16 20.99 15.16
C GLY A 315 17.61 20.56 15.05
N THR A 316 17.88 19.27 14.90
CA THR A 316 19.23 18.79 14.65
C THR A 316 19.53 18.85 13.14
N PRO A 317 20.83 18.80 12.77
CA PRO A 317 21.17 18.77 11.34
C PRO A 317 20.61 17.57 10.62
N VAL A 318 20.36 17.74 9.32
CA VAL A 318 19.99 16.63 8.45
C VAL A 318 21.19 15.69 8.33
N GLU A 319 20.94 14.41 8.56
CA GLU A 319 21.96 13.36 8.49
C GLU A 319 21.93 12.61 7.17
N ALA A 320 20.73 12.42 6.61
CA ALA A 320 20.57 11.72 5.35
C ALA A 320 19.29 12.14 4.65
N VAL A 321 19.31 12.04 3.34
CA VAL A 321 18.13 12.21 2.49
C VAL A 321 18.04 10.94 1.65
N LEU A 322 16.87 10.31 1.64
CA LEU A 322 16.63 9.14 0.80
C LEU A 322 15.57 9.50 -0.23
N SER A 323 15.99 9.54 -1.50
CA SER A 323 15.13 9.74 -2.64
C SER A 323 15.14 8.48 -3.51
N TRP A 324 14.46 8.52 -4.64
CA TRP A 324 14.49 7.39 -5.57
C TRP A 324 15.91 7.02 -5.99
N VAL A 325 16.81 7.98 -6.06
CA VAL A 325 18.20 7.74 -6.47
C VAL A 325 18.90 6.81 -5.48
N GLU A 326 18.75 7.09 -4.18
CA GLU A 326 19.36 6.28 -3.14
C GLU A 326 18.72 4.89 -3.09
N TYR A 327 17.41 4.79 -3.33
CA TYR A 327 16.74 3.50 -3.35
C TYR A 327 17.19 2.63 -4.52
N VAL A 328 17.44 3.21 -5.70
CA VAL A 328 18.00 2.45 -6.82
C VAL A 328 19.39 1.93 -6.46
N ALA A 329 20.22 2.78 -5.88
CA ALA A 329 21.58 2.38 -5.47
C ALA A 329 21.54 1.26 -4.42
N LEU A 330 20.61 1.37 -3.44
CA LEU A 330 20.42 0.32 -2.44
C LEU A 330 19.97 -0.99 -3.09
N ALA A 331 19.03 -0.93 -4.02
CA ALA A 331 18.54 -2.12 -4.72
C ALA A 331 19.69 -2.83 -5.45
N GLU A 332 20.43 -2.09 -6.26
CA GLU A 332 21.53 -2.65 -7.03
C GLU A 332 22.62 -3.20 -6.13
N GLY A 333 23.00 -2.44 -5.10
CA GLY A 333 24.01 -2.88 -4.13
C GLY A 333 23.60 -4.12 -3.36
N GLY A 334 22.30 -4.28 -3.13
CA GLY A 334 21.75 -5.45 -2.42
C GLY A 334 21.43 -6.64 -3.33
N GLY A 335 21.77 -6.54 -4.61
CA GLY A 335 21.56 -7.65 -5.54
C GLY A 335 20.16 -7.72 -6.16
N ALA A 336 19.35 -6.69 -5.99
CA ALA A 336 18.07 -6.64 -6.67
C ALA A 336 18.26 -6.10 -8.08
N LYS A 337 17.53 -6.68 -9.02
CA LYS A 337 17.55 -6.22 -10.40
C LYS A 337 16.27 -5.41 -10.62
N LEU A 338 16.42 -4.18 -11.10
CA LEU A 338 15.29 -3.32 -11.45
C LEU A 338 15.19 -3.26 -12.98
N VAL A 339 13.98 -3.38 -13.51
CA VAL A 339 13.75 -3.38 -14.96
C VAL A 339 12.51 -2.53 -15.26
N PRO A 340 12.42 -1.94 -16.46
CA PRO A 340 11.24 -1.13 -16.80
C PRO A 340 9.94 -1.91 -16.63
N ASN A 341 8.93 -1.24 -16.14
CA ASN A 341 7.60 -1.81 -15.93
C ASN A 341 6.98 -2.27 -17.26
N SER A 342 7.04 -1.41 -18.25
CA SER A 342 6.54 -1.72 -19.60
C SER A 342 7.05 -0.64 -20.55
N GLU A 343 6.83 -0.85 -21.85
CA GLU A 343 7.20 0.16 -22.86
C GLU A 343 6.47 1.48 -22.63
N ALA A 344 5.26 1.41 -22.07
CA ALA A 344 4.47 2.61 -21.80
C ALA A 344 4.87 3.30 -20.48
N ALA A 345 5.68 2.64 -19.65
CA ALA A 345 6.04 3.15 -18.33
C ALA A 345 7.49 2.82 -18.01
N GLU A 346 8.39 3.11 -18.95
CA GLU A 346 9.82 2.82 -18.80
C GLU A 346 10.54 3.55 -17.67
N UNK A 347 9.95 4.37 -17.23
CA UNK A 347 10.37 5.10 -16.20
C UNK A 347 10.07 4.55 -14.91
N ALA A 348 9.14 3.76 -14.90
CA ALA A 348 8.79 3.03 -13.68
C ALA A 348 9.58 1.71 -13.65
N LEU A 349 10.46 1.57 -12.70
CA LEU A 349 11.32 0.39 -12.56
C LEU A 349 10.73 -0.55 -11.53
N LEU A 350 10.45 -1.80 -11.93
CA LEU A 350 9.99 -2.85 -11.00
C LEU A 350 11.15 -3.78 -10.67
N ALA A 351 11.11 -4.35 -9.47
CA ALA A 351 12.01 -5.42 -9.11
C ALA A 351 11.79 -6.58 -10.10
N TRP A 352 12.89 -7.16 -10.56
CA TRP A 352 12.78 -8.36 -11.38
C TRP A 352 12.32 -9.53 -10.52
N SER A 353 11.41 -10.32 -11.05
CA SER A 353 10.99 -11.58 -10.41
C SER A 353 10.55 -12.54 -11.52
N PRO A 354 10.46 -13.84 -11.21
CA PRO A 354 10.01 -14.82 -12.21
C PRO A 354 8.59 -14.60 -12.74
N LEU A 355 7.79 -13.74 -12.10
CA LEU A 355 6.46 -13.41 -12.64
C LEU A 355 6.56 -12.53 -13.89
N ARG A 356 7.67 -11.85 -14.07
CA ARG A 356 7.83 -10.95 -15.21
C ARG A 356 8.31 -11.73 -16.44
N SER A 357 7.66 -11.51 -17.58
CA SER A 357 8.01 -12.15 -18.85
C SER A 357 9.26 -11.53 -19.48
#